data_8308ac0f7a968d7207d326fd6e161ae4
#
_entry.id   8308ac0f7a968d7207d326fd6e161ae4
#
_cell.length_a   1.000
_cell.length_b   1.000
_cell.length_c   1.000
_cell.angle_alpha   90.00
_cell.angle_beta   90.00
_cell.angle_gamma   90.00
#
_symmetry.space_group_name_H-M   'P 1'
#
loop_
_entity.id
_entity.type
_entity.pdbx_description
1 polymer ?
#
loop_
_entity_poly.entity_id
_entity_poly.type
_entity_poly.pdbx_seq_one_letter_code
_entity_poly.pdbx_strand_id
1 'polypeptide(L)'
;MRPELVSLILAALTFANFTKKISANEYAVKADSKQHVIDFCSHAGCSFVKQVTSIYFLIKFPSPRLRSKSGASKGNDTIQDMANKFKDTIKEVEFQKLHKNYPRTSDSKWTEMWNLNGQVLPSMKVKEAWSMGRSGFGVTVAVVDDGVQLNHPDLRKNIDSANSYDYYNGDSNPTPRSVNDSHGTKVTGLLAAEANNSQCIVGVAHQSTVIGIKLLGDLGITDVTEALSLNHNLANVDIYTNSWGPSDGFGYTRPGSVTKSAFYDGVTKGRGGKGSIYVWAAGNGGLRDNCNADGYVNSIYTIPITSVGADGRAADYAEVCAPVFAATYSGNKRKNLTSTSLSSSCVTGLRGTSFSTPLAAGMIALALQTNPSLTWRDVQHLVVETSKRHDLQDDFSNWQLNGAGFNVSQVLGFGLMDAEALVNRAKTWVSVPEQISCSSSEFYVAQSTNLHMPEVWSMRQIKSGEECEIDSLEHVEVKVSFSYSSRRGNSILLLESPAGTKSYLMTHRPWDSIEYSDPGSVFWYFSSVHFWGENINGTWKLTAKTDDEFFTRVTLQSWKINFYGFKRTENSSSGLKTPEIILTILGAFVTFIITVHW
;
A
#
# COMPACT_ATOMS: atom_id res chain seq x y z
N MET A 1 33.56 -11.79 35.72
CA MET A 1 32.46 -11.32 34.85
C MET A 1 32.53 -9.79 34.81
N ARG A 2 32.61 -9.22 33.61
CA ARG A 2 32.77 -7.76 33.49
C ARG A 2 31.46 -7.06 33.79
N PRO A 3 31.48 -5.87 34.43
CA PRO A 3 30.26 -5.15 34.85
C PRO A 3 29.29 -4.80 33.72
N GLU A 4 29.79 -4.74 32.49
CA GLU A 4 28.99 -4.43 31.26
C GLU A 4 27.99 -5.54 30.88
N LEU A 5 28.27 -6.81 31.23
CA LEU A 5 27.37 -7.93 30.94
C LEU A 5 26.17 -7.97 31.90
N VAL A 6 26.31 -7.48 33.11
CA VAL A 6 25.25 -7.41 34.14
C VAL A 6 24.26 -6.28 33.80
N SER A 7 24.75 -5.17 33.21
CA SER A 7 23.92 -4.04 32.77
C SER A 7 23.04 -4.38 31.58
N LEU A 8 23.55 -5.20 30.64
CA LEU A 8 22.78 -5.68 29.46
C LEU A 8 21.69 -6.70 29.84
N ILE A 9 21.93 -7.54 30.84
CA ILE A 9 20.93 -8.52 31.34
C ILE A 9 19.83 -7.80 32.14
N LEU A 10 20.16 -6.77 32.89
CA LEU A 10 19.16 -5.93 33.58
C LEU A 10 18.33 -5.07 32.61
N ALA A 11 18.94 -4.54 31.54
CA ALA A 11 18.20 -3.83 30.50
C ALA A 11 17.26 -4.75 29.71
N ALA A 12 17.66 -5.99 29.43
CA ALA A 12 16.81 -6.99 28.76
C ALA A 12 15.63 -7.43 29.65
N LEU A 13 15.80 -7.45 30.97
CA LEU A 13 14.73 -7.79 31.91
C LEU A 13 13.74 -6.64 32.16
N THR A 14 14.13 -5.38 31.93
CA THR A 14 13.24 -4.22 32.09
C THR A 14 12.42 -3.95 30.82
N PHE A 15 12.85 -4.37 29.63
CA PHE A 15 12.05 -4.27 28.40
C PHE A 15 11.02 -5.40 28.20
N ALA A 16 11.09 -6.48 28.98
CA ALA A 16 10.15 -7.61 28.90
C ALA A 16 8.80 -7.36 29.62
N ASN A 17 8.58 -6.20 30.23
CA ASN A 17 7.44 -5.96 31.11
C ASN A 17 6.36 -5.00 30.58
N PHE A 18 6.26 -4.71 29.27
CA PHE A 18 5.22 -3.81 28.75
C PHE A 18 4.40 -4.32 27.55
N THR A 19 4.28 -5.64 27.41
CA THR A 19 3.14 -6.21 26.68
C THR A 19 2.48 -7.23 27.55
N LYS A 20 1.57 -6.79 28.43
CA LYS A 20 0.67 -7.69 29.14
C LYS A 20 -0.29 -8.30 28.11
N LYS A 21 0.18 -9.33 27.36
CA LYS A 21 -0.72 -10.23 26.64
C LYS A 21 -1.69 -10.75 27.69
N ILE A 22 -2.98 -10.39 27.58
CA ILE A 22 -4.04 -11.06 28.31
C ILE A 22 -3.92 -12.53 27.92
N SER A 23 -3.56 -13.36 28.90
CA SER A 23 -3.22 -14.75 28.66
C SER A 23 -4.52 -15.52 28.41
N ALA A 24 -4.48 -16.50 27.53
CA ALA A 24 -5.60 -17.39 27.20
C ALA A 24 -6.17 -18.20 28.39
N ASN A 25 -5.78 -17.88 29.63
CA ASN A 25 -6.02 -18.63 30.86
C ASN A 25 -6.72 -17.80 31.93
N GLU A 26 -7.31 -16.67 31.61
CA GLU A 26 -7.99 -15.78 32.56
C GLU A 26 -9.49 -16.02 32.55
N TYR A 27 -10.10 -16.07 33.74
CA TYR A 27 -11.53 -16.28 33.96
C TYR A 27 -12.08 -15.26 34.96
N ALA A 28 -13.29 -14.79 34.69
CA ALA A 28 -14.05 -14.04 35.67
C ALA A 28 -14.85 -15.02 36.53
N VAL A 29 -14.79 -14.84 37.83
CA VAL A 29 -15.52 -15.63 38.82
C VAL A 29 -16.44 -14.72 39.62
N LYS A 30 -17.73 -15.06 39.67
CA LYS A 30 -18.71 -14.40 40.51
C LYS A 30 -18.79 -15.10 41.85
N ALA A 31 -18.52 -14.39 42.93
CA ALA A 31 -18.52 -14.92 44.29
C ALA A 31 -18.92 -13.83 45.30
N ASP A 32 -19.40 -14.26 46.44
CA ASP A 32 -19.84 -13.34 47.52
C ASP A 32 -18.68 -12.67 48.24
N SER A 33 -17.48 -13.29 48.22
CA SER A 33 -16.28 -12.72 48.83
C SER A 33 -14.99 -13.12 48.14
N LYS A 34 -13.94 -12.31 48.34
CA LYS A 34 -12.57 -12.62 47.88
C LYS A 34 -12.05 -13.95 48.45
N GLN A 35 -12.38 -14.25 49.73
CA GLN A 35 -11.91 -15.46 50.38
C GLN A 35 -12.45 -16.72 49.69
N HIS A 36 -13.73 -16.73 49.29
CA HIS A 36 -14.32 -17.84 48.55
C HIS A 36 -13.59 -18.12 47.22
N VAL A 37 -13.10 -17.07 46.54
CA VAL A 37 -12.32 -17.22 45.31
C VAL A 37 -10.92 -17.76 45.59
N ILE A 38 -10.29 -17.37 46.68
CA ILE A 38 -8.98 -17.88 47.11
C ILE A 38 -9.11 -19.38 47.43
N ASP A 39 -10.15 -19.76 48.21
CA ASP A 39 -10.41 -21.14 48.54
C ASP A 39 -10.70 -22.00 47.32
N PHE A 40 -11.50 -21.50 46.38
CA PHE A 40 -11.71 -22.14 45.09
C PHE A 40 -10.41 -22.32 44.33
N CYS A 41 -9.57 -21.28 44.22
CA CYS A 41 -8.30 -21.38 43.47
C CYS A 41 -7.31 -22.35 44.10
N SER A 42 -7.30 -22.49 45.46
CA SER A 42 -6.45 -23.47 46.13
C SER A 42 -6.78 -24.91 45.74
N HIS A 43 -8.05 -25.21 45.50
CA HIS A 43 -8.52 -26.55 45.09
C HIS A 43 -8.48 -26.73 43.56
N ALA A 44 -8.77 -25.68 42.78
CA ALA A 44 -8.82 -25.73 41.33
C ALA A 44 -7.45 -25.55 40.64
N GLY A 45 -6.40 -25.22 41.39
CA GLY A 45 -5.07 -24.96 40.88
C GLY A 45 -4.97 -23.67 40.05
N CYS A 46 -5.72 -22.64 40.42
CA CYS A 46 -5.62 -21.30 39.86
C CYS A 46 -4.99 -20.31 40.84
N SER A 47 -4.73 -19.10 40.37
CA SER A 47 -4.31 -17.99 41.20
C SER A 47 -5.32 -16.84 41.11
N PHE A 48 -5.62 -16.25 42.27
CA PHE A 48 -6.36 -15.00 42.32
C PHE A 48 -5.50 -13.85 41.74
N VAL A 49 -6.08 -13.06 40.82
CA VAL A 49 -5.37 -11.93 40.21
C VAL A 49 -5.80 -10.62 40.86
N LYS A 50 -7.09 -10.30 40.81
CA LYS A 50 -7.65 -9.06 41.38
C LYS A 50 -9.17 -9.13 41.53
N GLN A 51 -9.72 -8.28 42.36
CA GLN A 51 -11.15 -7.98 42.38
C GLN A 51 -11.46 -6.98 41.25
N VAL A 52 -12.53 -7.25 40.50
CA VAL A 52 -12.95 -6.44 39.34
C VAL A 52 -14.15 -5.56 39.70
N THR A 53 -15.15 -6.16 40.36
CA THR A 53 -16.33 -5.47 40.91
C THR A 53 -16.60 -6.00 42.32
N SER A 54 -17.64 -5.53 42.97
CA SER A 54 -18.03 -6.02 44.32
C SER A 54 -18.26 -7.53 44.39
N ILE A 55 -18.63 -8.16 43.27
CA ILE A 55 -19.00 -9.59 43.20
C ILE A 55 -18.23 -10.37 42.11
N TYR A 56 -17.40 -9.71 41.29
CA TYR A 56 -16.60 -10.38 40.26
C TYR A 56 -15.11 -10.27 40.54
N PHE A 57 -14.40 -11.37 40.36
CA PHE A 57 -12.97 -11.53 40.62
C PHE A 57 -12.29 -12.16 39.42
N LEU A 58 -11.07 -11.72 39.12
CA LEU A 58 -10.25 -12.28 38.04
C LEU A 58 -9.32 -13.36 38.60
N ILE A 59 -9.35 -14.53 38.01
CA ILE A 59 -8.46 -15.64 38.31
C ILE A 59 -7.67 -16.06 37.06
N LYS A 60 -6.56 -16.77 37.28
CA LYS A 60 -5.68 -17.23 36.21
C LYS A 60 -5.18 -18.65 36.49
N PHE A 61 -5.25 -19.50 35.45
CA PHE A 61 -4.65 -20.84 35.47
C PHE A 61 -3.22 -20.82 34.93
N PRO A 62 -2.29 -21.68 35.39
CA PRO A 62 -0.90 -21.70 34.95
C PRO A 62 -0.72 -22.07 33.48
N SER A 63 -1.62 -22.88 32.93
CA SER A 63 -1.63 -23.30 31.53
C SER A 63 -3.05 -23.29 30.96
N PRO A 64 -3.26 -23.14 29.63
CA PRO A 64 -4.58 -23.25 29.03
C PRO A 64 -5.15 -24.65 29.27
N ARG A 65 -6.23 -24.76 30.02
CA ARG A 65 -7.01 -25.99 30.08
C ARG A 65 -7.83 -26.08 28.80
N LEU A 66 -7.53 -27.09 27.95
CA LEU A 66 -8.23 -27.34 26.69
C LEU A 66 -9.72 -27.52 26.95
N ARG A 67 -10.56 -26.80 26.19
CA ARG A 67 -11.99 -27.09 26.09
C ARG A 67 -12.14 -28.53 25.63
N SER A 68 -12.83 -29.38 26.39
CA SER A 68 -13.23 -30.68 25.90
C SER A 68 -14.21 -30.50 24.74
N LYS A 69 -13.80 -30.82 23.52
CA LYS A 69 -14.74 -31.25 22.49
C LYS A 69 -15.29 -32.58 23.01
N SER A 70 -16.61 -32.75 23.00
CA SER A 70 -17.31 -33.96 23.37
C SER A 70 -16.62 -35.23 22.85
N GLY A 71 -16.07 -36.01 23.78
CA GLY A 71 -15.43 -37.28 23.46
C GLY A 71 -14.65 -37.79 24.70
N ALA A 72 -15.20 -38.75 25.36
CA ALA A 72 -14.78 -39.34 26.62
C ALA A 72 -13.26 -39.46 26.81
N SER A 73 -12.71 -38.86 27.88
CA SER A 73 -11.58 -39.37 28.61
C SER A 73 -11.84 -39.21 30.11
N LYS A 74 -11.71 -40.33 30.81
CA LYS A 74 -11.86 -40.39 32.26
C LYS A 74 -10.75 -39.58 32.94
N GLY A 75 -11.12 -38.63 33.83
CA GLY A 75 -10.23 -38.24 34.90
C GLY A 75 -9.78 -36.76 34.97
N ASN A 76 -10.36 -35.80 34.24
CA ASN A 76 -10.10 -34.36 34.48
C ASN A 76 -11.43 -33.62 34.65
N ASP A 77 -11.74 -33.22 35.87
CA ASP A 77 -12.83 -32.30 36.16
C ASP A 77 -12.66 -31.03 35.30
N THR A 78 -13.70 -30.64 34.56
CA THR A 78 -13.73 -29.34 33.86
C THR A 78 -13.76 -28.21 34.88
N ILE A 79 -13.37 -26.98 34.48
CA ILE A 79 -13.48 -25.79 35.37
C ILE A 79 -14.93 -25.62 35.86
N GLN A 80 -15.90 -25.98 35.01
CA GLN A 80 -17.33 -25.92 35.36
C GLN A 80 -17.69 -26.99 36.41
N ASP A 81 -17.14 -28.21 36.33
CA ASP A 81 -17.35 -29.26 37.32
C ASP A 81 -16.74 -28.89 38.67
N MET A 82 -15.57 -28.23 38.64
CA MET A 82 -14.96 -27.69 39.84
C MET A 82 -15.81 -26.56 40.45
N ALA A 83 -16.34 -25.64 39.62
CA ALA A 83 -17.21 -24.57 40.11
C ALA A 83 -18.49 -25.15 40.73
N ASN A 84 -19.05 -26.22 40.18
CA ASN A 84 -20.23 -26.91 40.72
C ASN A 84 -19.97 -27.52 42.10
N LYS A 85 -18.75 -27.92 42.42
CA LYS A 85 -18.39 -28.37 43.78
C LYS A 85 -18.38 -27.23 44.81
N PHE A 86 -18.27 -25.98 44.36
CA PHE A 86 -18.30 -24.76 45.16
C PHE A 86 -19.54 -23.90 44.94
N LYS A 87 -20.66 -24.48 44.47
CA LYS A 87 -21.88 -23.77 44.05
C LYS A 87 -22.47 -22.84 45.10
N ASP A 88 -22.23 -23.07 46.39
CA ASP A 88 -22.71 -22.23 47.47
C ASP A 88 -21.92 -20.92 47.61
N THR A 89 -20.67 -20.91 47.13
CA THR A 89 -19.74 -19.77 47.25
C THR A 89 -19.31 -19.20 45.89
N ILE A 90 -19.25 -20.03 44.85
CA ILE A 90 -18.93 -19.65 43.49
C ILE A 90 -20.21 -19.74 42.65
N LYS A 91 -20.72 -18.62 42.21
CA LYS A 91 -22.00 -18.52 41.49
C LYS A 91 -21.84 -18.69 40.00
N GLU A 92 -20.68 -18.29 39.43
CA GLU A 92 -20.44 -18.30 37.97
C GLU A 92 -18.94 -18.27 37.72
N VAL A 93 -18.50 -18.98 36.68
CA VAL A 93 -17.13 -18.92 36.16
C VAL A 93 -17.16 -18.75 34.65
N GLU A 94 -16.64 -17.64 34.13
CA GLU A 94 -16.69 -17.26 32.72
C GLU A 94 -15.28 -17.04 32.17
N PHE A 95 -14.99 -17.71 31.04
CA PHE A 95 -13.73 -17.50 30.31
C PHE A 95 -13.68 -16.10 29.70
N GLN A 96 -12.61 -15.36 29.95
CA GLN A 96 -12.46 -14.01 29.41
C GLN A 96 -11.93 -14.09 27.98
N LYS A 97 -12.83 -13.83 27.01
CA LYS A 97 -12.49 -13.69 25.60
C LYS A 97 -12.04 -12.27 25.32
N LEU A 98 -10.97 -12.13 24.55
CA LEU A 98 -10.62 -10.84 23.97
C LEU A 98 -11.69 -10.49 22.91
N HIS A 99 -12.39 -9.41 23.15
CA HIS A 99 -13.26 -8.78 22.17
C HIS A 99 -12.57 -7.54 21.62
N LYS A 100 -12.40 -7.49 20.31
CA LYS A 100 -12.01 -6.23 19.64
C LYS A 100 -13.25 -5.34 19.60
N ASN A 101 -13.31 -4.35 20.44
CA ASN A 101 -14.34 -3.32 20.40
C ASN A 101 -13.78 -2.14 19.62
N TYR A 102 -14.50 -1.72 18.59
CA TYR A 102 -14.19 -0.53 17.84
C TYR A 102 -15.09 0.62 18.31
N PRO A 103 -14.62 1.89 18.29
CA PRO A 103 -15.49 3.01 18.51
C PRO A 103 -16.72 2.91 17.60
N ARG A 104 -17.92 3.06 18.15
CA ARG A 104 -19.14 3.20 17.33
C ARG A 104 -19.12 4.59 16.75
N THR A 105 -19.16 4.71 15.42
CA THR A 105 -19.36 5.98 14.75
C THR A 105 -20.84 6.32 14.68
N SER A 106 -21.16 7.58 14.90
CA SER A 106 -22.52 8.13 14.78
C SER A 106 -22.82 8.65 13.37
N ASP A 107 -21.84 8.61 12.46
CA ASP A 107 -21.93 9.22 11.14
C ASP A 107 -23.00 8.53 10.29
N SER A 108 -23.87 9.34 9.68
CA SER A 108 -25.16 8.91 9.12
C SER A 108 -25.03 7.86 8.00
N LYS A 109 -23.91 7.84 7.27
CA LYS A 109 -23.61 6.91 6.18
C LYS A 109 -22.64 5.79 6.55
N TRP A 110 -22.29 5.62 7.83
CA TRP A 110 -21.35 4.59 8.27
C TRP A 110 -21.70 3.18 7.77
N THR A 111 -22.97 2.82 7.76
CA THR A 111 -23.43 1.51 7.27
C THR A 111 -23.21 1.30 5.78
N GLU A 112 -23.09 2.39 5.01
CA GLU A 112 -22.80 2.37 3.58
C GLU A 112 -21.29 2.31 3.28
N MET A 113 -20.45 2.60 4.28
CA MET A 113 -18.99 2.60 4.15
C MET A 113 -18.40 1.19 4.24
N TRP A 114 -18.81 0.32 3.34
CA TRP A 114 -18.39 -1.08 3.28
C TRP A 114 -16.86 -1.25 3.20
N ASN A 115 -16.17 -0.28 2.63
CA ASN A 115 -14.72 -0.23 2.48
C ASN A 115 -13.97 -0.07 3.81
N LEU A 116 -14.61 0.47 4.86
CA LEU A 116 -14.01 0.71 6.16
C LEU A 116 -14.66 -0.06 7.31
N ASN A 117 -15.96 -0.38 7.21
CA ASN A 117 -16.72 -0.94 8.32
C ASN A 117 -16.50 -2.45 8.57
N GLY A 118 -15.72 -3.12 7.72
CA GLY A 118 -15.38 -4.53 7.84
C GLY A 118 -16.41 -5.49 7.23
N GLN A 119 -17.34 -4.99 6.41
CA GLN A 119 -18.32 -5.82 5.69
C GLN A 119 -17.70 -6.59 4.52
N VAL A 120 -16.51 -6.22 4.06
CA VAL A 120 -15.83 -6.81 2.92
C VAL A 120 -14.49 -7.39 3.36
N LEU A 121 -14.12 -8.53 2.79
CA LEU A 121 -12.85 -9.21 3.01
C LEU A 121 -12.13 -9.40 1.66
N PRO A 122 -10.78 -9.25 1.68
CA PRO A 122 -9.92 -8.87 2.80
C PRO A 122 -10.16 -7.42 3.26
N SER A 123 -10.06 -7.13 4.54
CA SER A 123 -10.19 -5.75 5.07
C SER A 123 -8.88 -4.97 4.89
N MET A 124 -8.97 -3.66 4.57
CA MET A 124 -7.84 -2.72 4.65
C MET A 124 -7.40 -2.42 6.09
N LYS A 125 -8.10 -2.96 7.09
CA LYS A 125 -7.80 -2.86 8.52
C LYS A 125 -7.58 -1.46 9.07
N VAL A 126 -8.30 -0.49 8.53
CA VAL A 126 -8.26 0.91 8.97
C VAL A 126 -8.79 1.04 10.41
N LYS A 127 -9.86 0.31 10.76
CA LYS A 127 -10.41 0.30 12.14
C LYS A 127 -9.40 -0.23 13.16
N GLU A 128 -8.60 -1.20 12.77
CA GLU A 128 -7.51 -1.74 13.59
C GLU A 128 -6.45 -0.66 13.87
N ALA A 129 -6.08 0.12 12.85
CA ALA A 129 -5.17 1.27 13.01
C ALA A 129 -5.79 2.35 13.92
N TRP A 130 -7.08 2.67 13.77
CA TRP A 130 -7.79 3.57 14.66
C TRP A 130 -7.79 3.08 16.12
N SER A 131 -7.98 1.78 16.34
CA SER A 131 -7.94 1.18 17.67
C SER A 131 -6.56 1.27 18.34
N MET A 132 -5.50 1.51 17.55
CA MET A 132 -4.16 1.82 18.04
C MET A 132 -3.95 3.33 18.30
N GLY A 133 -5.01 4.14 18.24
CA GLY A 133 -4.95 5.60 18.41
C GLY A 133 -4.37 6.34 17.21
N ARG A 134 -4.45 5.78 16.00
CA ARG A 134 -3.95 6.42 14.79
C ARG A 134 -5.13 6.95 13.95
N SER A 135 -5.16 8.27 13.76
CA SER A 135 -6.25 9.01 13.13
C SER A 135 -5.77 10.07 12.12
N GLY A 136 -4.45 10.14 11.89
CA GLY A 136 -3.81 11.15 11.05
C GLY A 136 -3.47 12.45 11.79
N PHE A 137 -3.68 12.52 13.11
CA PHE A 137 -3.39 13.71 13.91
C PHE A 137 -1.93 14.18 13.76
N GLY A 138 -1.74 15.48 13.48
CA GLY A 138 -0.44 16.09 13.28
C GLY A 138 0.16 15.87 11.88
N VAL A 139 -0.61 15.32 10.94
CA VAL A 139 -0.20 15.15 9.54
C VAL A 139 -1.04 16.07 8.65
N THR A 140 -0.37 16.81 7.77
CA THR A 140 -1.01 17.73 6.81
C THR A 140 -1.04 17.11 5.42
N VAL A 141 -2.24 17.07 4.82
CA VAL A 141 -2.46 16.52 3.48
C VAL A 141 -3.02 17.60 2.56
N ALA A 142 -2.33 17.89 1.46
CA ALA A 142 -2.85 18.73 0.39
C ALA A 142 -3.69 17.89 -0.58
N VAL A 143 -4.93 18.29 -0.80
CA VAL A 143 -5.81 17.74 -1.85
C VAL A 143 -5.70 18.65 -3.05
N VAL A 144 -4.99 18.21 -4.08
CA VAL A 144 -4.79 18.96 -5.33
C VAL A 144 -5.81 18.45 -6.36
N ASP A 145 -6.86 19.24 -6.62
CA ASP A 145 -8.02 18.77 -7.39
C ASP A 145 -8.82 19.95 -8.01
N ASP A 146 -10.11 19.77 -8.29
CA ASP A 146 -11.04 20.79 -8.81
C ASP A 146 -11.56 21.77 -7.74
N GLY A 147 -11.04 21.67 -6.51
CA GLY A 147 -11.40 22.49 -5.37
C GLY A 147 -12.01 21.69 -4.23
N VAL A 148 -12.12 22.33 -3.06
CA VAL A 148 -12.67 21.72 -1.84
C VAL A 148 -13.67 22.68 -1.20
N GLN A 149 -14.87 22.21 -0.87
CA GLN A 149 -15.85 23.00 -0.13
C GLN A 149 -15.38 23.21 1.31
N LEU A 150 -14.76 24.35 1.60
CA LEU A 150 -14.10 24.65 2.89
C LEU A 150 -15.05 24.60 4.09
N ASN A 151 -16.32 25.00 3.90
CA ASN A 151 -17.34 25.08 4.95
C ASN A 151 -18.23 23.83 5.05
N HIS A 152 -17.90 22.74 4.36
CA HIS A 152 -18.69 21.50 4.43
C HIS A 152 -18.75 20.99 5.88
N PRO A 153 -19.94 20.68 6.45
CA PRO A 153 -20.10 20.32 7.86
C PRO A 153 -19.22 19.17 8.32
N ASP A 154 -18.97 18.22 7.43
CA ASP A 154 -18.18 17.00 7.68
C ASP A 154 -16.67 17.19 7.46
N LEU A 155 -16.24 18.32 6.90
CA LEU A 155 -14.84 18.58 6.52
C LEU A 155 -14.22 19.75 7.27
N ARG A 156 -15.00 20.81 7.55
CA ARG A 156 -14.53 22.13 8.00
C ARG A 156 -13.60 22.12 9.22
N LYS A 157 -13.75 21.14 10.10
CA LYS A 157 -12.92 21.04 11.32
C LYS A 157 -11.48 20.64 11.00
N ASN A 158 -11.31 19.86 9.94
CA ASN A 158 -10.02 19.34 9.53
C ASN A 158 -9.37 20.19 8.42
N ILE A 159 -10.10 21.16 7.84
CA ILE A 159 -9.58 22.00 6.76
C ILE A 159 -8.83 23.21 7.33
N ASP A 160 -7.61 23.40 6.88
CA ASP A 160 -6.84 24.63 7.03
C ASP A 160 -7.15 25.58 5.86
N SER A 161 -8.17 26.41 6.05
CA SER A 161 -8.60 27.36 5.03
C SER A 161 -7.59 28.49 4.81
N ALA A 162 -6.78 28.82 5.81
CA ALA A 162 -5.79 29.90 5.70
C ALA A 162 -4.62 29.55 4.78
N ASN A 163 -4.28 28.26 4.71
CA ASN A 163 -3.25 27.74 3.84
C ASN A 163 -3.80 27.10 2.55
N SER A 164 -5.12 27.10 2.35
CA SER A 164 -5.73 26.62 1.11
C SER A 164 -5.64 27.66 0.00
N TYR A 165 -5.56 27.23 -1.27
CA TYR A 165 -5.35 28.16 -2.39
C TYR A 165 -6.00 27.68 -3.70
N ASP A 166 -6.43 28.63 -4.52
CA ASP A 166 -6.96 28.41 -5.87
C ASP A 166 -5.94 28.89 -6.92
N TYR A 167 -5.14 27.97 -7.45
CA TYR A 167 -4.19 28.29 -8.51
C TYR A 167 -4.85 28.45 -9.89
N TYR A 168 -6.04 27.87 -10.07
CA TYR A 168 -6.78 28.01 -11.32
C TYR A 168 -7.31 29.44 -11.52
N ASN A 169 -7.84 30.06 -10.46
CA ASN A 169 -8.35 31.43 -10.51
C ASN A 169 -7.35 32.45 -9.93
N GLY A 170 -6.30 32.03 -9.24
CA GLY A 170 -5.27 32.90 -8.67
C GLY A 170 -5.70 33.62 -7.38
N ASP A 171 -6.48 32.95 -6.51
CA ASP A 171 -6.93 33.52 -5.25
C ASP A 171 -6.88 32.49 -4.08
N SER A 172 -7.16 32.95 -2.86
CA SER A 172 -7.06 32.16 -1.64
C SER A 172 -8.31 31.30 -1.34
N ASN A 173 -9.28 31.20 -2.23
CA ASN A 173 -10.52 30.47 -1.97
C ASN A 173 -10.73 29.31 -2.96
N PRO A 174 -10.26 28.09 -2.65
CA PRO A 174 -10.41 26.92 -3.50
C PRO A 174 -11.82 26.30 -3.46
N THR A 175 -12.81 26.97 -2.84
CA THR A 175 -14.19 26.48 -2.85
C THR A 175 -14.71 26.40 -4.27
N PRO A 176 -15.26 25.27 -4.70
CA PRO A 176 -15.83 25.09 -6.03
C PRO A 176 -16.86 26.18 -6.39
N ARG A 177 -16.72 26.74 -7.59
CA ARG A 177 -17.62 27.77 -8.13
C ARG A 177 -18.64 27.20 -9.11
N SER A 178 -18.44 25.96 -9.54
CA SER A 178 -19.35 25.19 -10.39
C SER A 178 -19.82 23.94 -9.67
N VAL A 179 -21.04 23.51 -9.95
CA VAL A 179 -21.56 22.20 -9.47
C VAL A 179 -20.79 21.01 -10.06
N ASN A 180 -20.08 21.25 -11.17
CA ASN A 180 -19.24 20.22 -11.80
C ASN A 180 -17.93 20.01 -11.03
N ASP A 181 -17.44 21.03 -10.32
CA ASP A 181 -16.17 20.98 -9.55
C ASP A 181 -16.40 20.31 -8.18
N SER A 182 -16.96 19.12 -8.18
CA SER A 182 -17.34 18.41 -6.93
C SER A 182 -16.38 17.31 -6.54
N HIS A 183 -15.39 17.02 -7.38
CA HIS A 183 -14.53 15.86 -7.27
C HIS A 183 -13.60 15.96 -6.05
N GLY A 184 -12.89 17.06 -5.89
CA GLY A 184 -11.97 17.28 -4.76
C GLY A 184 -12.67 17.29 -3.39
N THR A 185 -13.95 17.78 -3.32
CA THR A 185 -14.75 17.66 -2.08
C THR A 185 -15.06 16.20 -1.73
N LYS A 186 -15.32 15.35 -2.74
CA LYS A 186 -15.56 13.91 -2.55
C LYS A 186 -14.28 13.18 -2.13
N VAL A 187 -13.16 13.51 -2.77
CA VAL A 187 -11.82 12.99 -2.43
C VAL A 187 -11.47 13.34 -0.98
N THR A 188 -11.68 14.60 -0.59
CA THR A 188 -11.42 15.08 0.78
C THR A 188 -12.24 14.31 1.83
N GLY A 189 -13.49 13.97 1.53
CA GLY A 189 -14.33 13.20 2.44
C GLY A 189 -13.75 11.82 2.75
N LEU A 190 -13.33 11.07 1.73
CA LEU A 190 -12.72 9.75 1.92
C LEU A 190 -11.41 9.82 2.70
N LEU A 191 -10.65 10.88 2.51
CA LEU A 191 -9.39 11.13 3.21
C LEU A 191 -9.63 11.46 4.69
N ALA A 192 -10.46 12.48 4.98
CA ALA A 192 -10.41 13.18 6.25
C ALA A 192 -11.76 13.73 6.76
N ALA A 193 -12.92 13.17 6.34
CA ALA A 193 -14.18 13.52 6.97
C ALA A 193 -14.12 13.28 8.48
N GLU A 194 -14.70 14.20 9.28
CA GLU A 194 -14.68 14.16 10.74
C GLU A 194 -15.47 12.97 11.29
N ALA A 195 -14.87 12.19 12.17
CA ALA A 195 -15.54 11.05 12.80
C ALA A 195 -16.48 11.49 13.94
N ASN A 196 -17.62 10.80 14.07
CA ASN A 196 -18.58 10.94 15.17
C ASN A 196 -19.26 12.30 15.29
N ASN A 197 -19.48 12.97 14.18
CA ASN A 197 -20.19 14.25 14.11
C ASN A 197 -21.64 14.14 13.63
N SER A 198 -22.12 12.92 13.38
CA SER A 198 -23.47 12.60 12.86
C SER A 198 -23.72 13.11 11.43
N GLN A 199 -22.67 13.46 10.69
CA GLN A 199 -22.75 13.87 9.29
C GLN A 199 -22.59 12.66 8.35
N CYS A 200 -22.07 12.84 7.15
CA CYS A 200 -21.99 11.84 6.11
C CYS A 200 -21.21 10.58 6.49
N ILE A 201 -19.89 10.71 6.54
CA ILE A 201 -18.95 9.57 6.55
C ILE A 201 -17.80 9.81 7.54
N VAL A 202 -16.89 8.85 7.59
CA VAL A 202 -15.61 8.97 8.32
C VAL A 202 -14.45 8.86 7.33
N GLY A 203 -13.56 9.81 7.31
CA GLY A 203 -12.31 9.74 6.56
C GLY A 203 -11.31 8.77 7.20
N VAL A 204 -10.42 8.18 6.39
CA VAL A 204 -9.38 7.26 6.88
C VAL A 204 -8.48 7.96 7.91
N ALA A 205 -8.08 9.20 7.63
CA ALA A 205 -7.27 10.06 8.51
C ALA A 205 -8.12 11.21 9.08
N HIS A 206 -9.19 10.87 9.79
CA HIS A 206 -10.26 11.77 10.26
C HIS A 206 -9.82 12.86 11.25
N GLN A 207 -8.52 12.95 11.58
CA GLN A 207 -7.92 14.03 12.38
C GLN A 207 -6.69 14.64 11.71
N SER A 208 -6.44 14.35 10.43
CA SER A 208 -5.40 15.04 9.67
C SER A 208 -5.84 16.46 9.32
N THR A 209 -4.87 17.36 9.15
CA THR A 209 -5.12 18.68 8.58
C THR A 209 -5.18 18.60 7.07
N VAL A 210 -6.18 19.19 6.45
CA VAL A 210 -6.34 19.21 4.99
C VAL A 210 -6.15 20.61 4.46
N ILE A 211 -5.31 20.76 3.45
CA ILE A 211 -5.17 21.96 2.64
C ILE A 211 -5.84 21.70 1.29
N GLY A 212 -6.87 22.45 0.93
CA GLY A 212 -7.52 22.38 -0.37
C GLY A 212 -6.75 23.20 -1.41
N ILE A 213 -6.36 22.58 -2.52
CA ILE A 213 -5.68 23.25 -3.63
C ILE A 213 -6.51 23.04 -4.89
N LYS A 214 -7.08 24.13 -5.41
CA LYS A 214 -7.75 24.09 -6.71
C LYS A 214 -6.73 24.30 -7.81
N LEU A 215 -6.52 23.26 -8.60
CA LEU A 215 -5.68 23.25 -9.79
C LEU A 215 -6.52 23.08 -11.05
N LEU A 216 -7.53 22.21 -11.01
CA LEU A 216 -8.30 21.80 -12.17
C LEU A 216 -9.48 22.72 -12.44
N GLY A 217 -9.81 22.88 -13.74
CA GLY A 217 -10.96 23.62 -14.23
C GLY A 217 -11.09 23.46 -15.75
N ASP A 218 -12.11 24.09 -16.35
CA ASP A 218 -12.51 23.89 -17.76
C ASP A 218 -11.47 24.32 -18.80
N LEU A 219 -10.56 25.26 -18.46
CA LEU A 219 -9.60 25.85 -19.42
C LEU A 219 -8.26 25.10 -19.49
N GLY A 220 -8.09 24.00 -18.73
CA GLY A 220 -6.82 23.31 -18.61
C GLY A 220 -5.84 24.04 -17.69
N ILE A 221 -4.62 23.49 -17.57
CA ILE A 221 -3.59 23.93 -16.63
C ILE A 221 -2.25 24.13 -17.36
N THR A 222 -1.37 24.94 -16.78
CA THR A 222 -0.02 25.15 -17.30
C THR A 222 1.01 24.42 -16.45
N ASP A 223 2.18 24.12 -17.02
CA ASP A 223 3.32 23.52 -16.30
C ASP A 223 3.71 24.33 -15.04
N VAL A 224 3.61 25.66 -15.11
CA VAL A 224 3.87 26.54 -13.95
C VAL A 224 2.81 26.37 -12.87
N THR A 225 1.53 26.31 -13.26
CA THR A 225 0.41 26.17 -12.32
C THR A 225 0.46 24.81 -11.61
N GLU A 226 0.78 23.75 -12.34
CA GLU A 226 1.02 22.42 -11.76
C GLU A 226 2.16 22.45 -10.73
N ALA A 227 3.32 23.01 -11.12
CA ALA A 227 4.48 23.09 -10.27
C ALA A 227 4.21 23.86 -8.97
N LEU A 228 3.50 24.98 -9.06
CA LEU A 228 3.09 25.78 -7.88
C LEU A 228 2.17 24.98 -6.96
N SER A 229 1.23 24.22 -7.53
CA SER A 229 0.28 23.41 -6.77
C SER A 229 0.98 22.25 -6.04
N LEU A 230 1.91 21.56 -6.71
CA LEU A 230 2.65 20.41 -6.17
C LEU A 230 3.77 20.81 -5.20
N ASN A 231 4.14 22.10 -5.17
CA ASN A 231 5.11 22.67 -4.22
C ASN A 231 4.46 23.62 -3.21
N HIS A 232 3.14 23.68 -3.16
CA HIS A 232 2.43 24.57 -2.25
C HIS A 232 2.77 24.22 -0.79
N ASN A 233 3.38 25.16 -0.08
CA ASN A 233 3.67 25.05 1.36
C ASN A 233 4.50 23.79 1.74
N LEU A 234 5.58 23.50 0.99
CA LEU A 234 6.46 22.34 1.17
C LEU A 234 6.96 22.10 2.60
N ALA A 235 7.08 23.19 3.39
CA ALA A 235 7.55 23.09 4.76
C ALA A 235 6.53 22.40 5.69
N ASN A 236 5.24 22.53 5.39
CA ASN A 236 4.14 22.12 6.27
C ASN A 236 3.28 20.99 5.69
N VAL A 237 3.30 20.77 4.38
CA VAL A 237 2.55 19.67 3.73
C VAL A 237 3.37 18.40 3.76
N ASP A 238 2.80 17.34 4.33
CA ASP A 238 3.42 16.02 4.37
C ASP A 238 3.10 15.19 3.12
N ILE A 239 1.84 15.23 2.68
CA ILE A 239 1.32 14.40 1.59
C ILE A 239 0.57 15.28 0.59
N TYR A 240 0.82 15.10 -0.69
CA TYR A 240 0.01 15.62 -1.79
C TYR A 240 -0.78 14.45 -2.40
N THR A 241 -2.10 14.51 -2.34
CA THR A 241 -2.97 13.51 -2.96
C THR A 241 -3.53 14.05 -4.26
N ASN A 242 -3.31 13.32 -5.36
CA ASN A 242 -3.56 13.75 -6.72
C ASN A 242 -4.45 12.71 -7.41
N SER A 243 -5.70 13.08 -7.61
CA SER A 243 -6.72 12.20 -8.20
C SER A 243 -7.03 12.59 -9.64
N TRP A 244 -6.01 12.94 -10.41
CA TRP A 244 -6.09 13.43 -11.78
C TRP A 244 -4.89 12.98 -12.62
N GLY A 245 -4.97 13.17 -13.94
CA GLY A 245 -3.94 12.83 -14.91
C GLY A 245 -4.37 13.17 -16.33
N PRO A 246 -3.58 12.77 -17.35
CA PRO A 246 -3.97 12.86 -18.75
C PRO A 246 -5.21 12.02 -19.05
N SER A 247 -5.82 12.24 -20.21
CA SER A 247 -6.95 11.41 -20.68
C SER A 247 -6.52 9.98 -20.90
N ASP A 248 -7.28 9.04 -20.34
CA ASP A 248 -7.01 7.61 -20.48
C ASP A 248 -7.13 7.13 -21.94
N GLY A 249 -6.25 6.23 -22.34
CA GLY A 249 -6.29 5.52 -23.63
C GLY A 249 -5.61 6.21 -24.80
N PHE A 250 -5.14 7.45 -24.63
CA PHE A 250 -4.60 8.26 -25.74
C PHE A 250 -3.23 8.85 -25.43
N GLY A 251 -2.34 8.81 -26.42
CA GLY A 251 -1.08 9.53 -26.40
C GLY A 251 -0.09 9.06 -25.34
N TYR A 252 0.94 9.88 -25.17
CA TYR A 252 1.94 9.81 -24.10
C TYR A 252 2.10 11.22 -23.56
N THR A 253 1.71 11.43 -22.32
CA THR A 253 1.72 12.76 -21.69
C THR A 253 2.55 12.73 -20.40
N ARG A 254 3.37 13.74 -20.20
CA ARG A 254 4.26 13.84 -19.03
C ARG A 254 4.30 15.27 -18.47
N PRO A 255 4.65 15.40 -17.19
CA PRO A 255 4.92 16.71 -16.59
C PRO A 255 5.91 17.51 -17.44
N GLY A 256 5.69 18.80 -17.52
CA GLY A 256 6.66 19.72 -18.12
C GLY A 256 7.93 19.85 -17.27
N SER A 257 8.88 20.66 -17.72
CA SER A 257 10.18 20.80 -17.04
C SER A 257 10.06 21.48 -15.68
N VAL A 258 9.11 22.40 -15.50
CA VAL A 258 8.90 23.12 -14.24
C VAL A 258 8.27 22.18 -13.20
N THR A 259 7.27 21.40 -13.59
CA THR A 259 6.64 20.40 -12.72
C THR A 259 7.61 19.28 -12.33
N LYS A 260 8.50 18.84 -13.23
CA LYS A 260 9.56 17.88 -12.88
C LYS A 260 10.52 18.45 -11.83
N SER A 261 10.88 19.72 -11.96
CA SER A 261 11.71 20.40 -10.95
C SER A 261 10.97 20.52 -9.62
N ALA A 262 9.65 20.75 -9.64
CA ALA A 262 8.83 20.79 -8.44
C ALA A 262 8.79 19.43 -7.71
N PHE A 263 8.62 18.31 -8.42
CA PHE A 263 8.73 16.98 -7.81
C PHE A 263 10.08 16.77 -7.13
N TYR A 264 11.18 17.13 -7.82
CA TYR A 264 12.52 16.99 -7.26
C TYR A 264 12.70 17.86 -6.00
N ASP A 265 12.24 19.11 -6.02
CA ASP A 265 12.26 19.98 -4.85
C ASP A 265 11.40 19.42 -3.71
N GLY A 266 10.23 18.88 -4.03
CA GLY A 266 9.35 18.24 -3.06
C GLY A 266 10.01 17.08 -2.33
N VAL A 267 10.61 16.14 -3.06
CA VAL A 267 11.24 14.94 -2.44
C VAL A 267 12.58 15.25 -1.77
N THR A 268 13.24 16.36 -2.09
CA THR A 268 14.53 16.73 -1.50
C THR A 268 14.41 17.76 -0.37
N LYS A 269 13.48 18.70 -0.45
CA LYS A 269 13.33 19.83 0.48
C LYS A 269 12.09 19.72 1.37
N GLY A 270 11.04 19.04 0.89
CA GLY A 270 9.78 18.87 1.61
C GLY A 270 9.96 18.19 2.97
N ARG A 271 9.06 18.48 3.91
CA ARG A 271 9.06 17.87 5.25
C ARG A 271 10.41 18.01 5.98
N GLY A 272 11.09 19.15 5.80
CA GLY A 272 12.40 19.38 6.42
C GLY A 272 13.50 18.44 5.91
N GLY A 273 13.49 18.10 4.62
CA GLY A 273 14.46 17.23 3.95
C GLY A 273 14.11 15.73 3.96
N LYS A 274 12.99 15.32 4.59
CA LYS A 274 12.49 13.93 4.51
C LYS A 274 11.78 13.63 3.20
N GLY A 275 11.42 14.65 2.46
CA GLY A 275 10.69 14.61 1.21
C GLY A 275 9.18 14.53 1.37
N SER A 276 8.47 15.32 0.56
CA SER A 276 7.02 15.26 0.41
C SER A 276 6.60 13.94 -0.23
N ILE A 277 5.41 13.47 0.13
CA ILE A 277 4.87 12.21 -0.38
C ILE A 277 3.78 12.53 -1.39
N TYR A 278 3.96 12.07 -2.64
CA TYR A 278 3.01 12.28 -3.72
C TYR A 278 2.24 11.00 -3.99
N VAL A 279 0.96 10.95 -3.60
CA VAL A 279 0.06 9.82 -3.86
C VAL A 279 -0.76 10.13 -5.10
N TRP A 280 -0.82 9.20 -6.04
CA TRP A 280 -1.39 9.45 -7.37
C TRP A 280 -2.41 8.38 -7.79
N ALA A 281 -3.45 8.78 -8.53
CA ALA A 281 -4.40 7.85 -9.13
C ALA A 281 -3.79 7.19 -10.37
N ALA A 282 -3.90 5.85 -10.48
CA ALA A 282 -3.21 5.08 -11.50
C ALA A 282 -3.91 5.07 -12.88
N GLY A 283 -5.05 5.76 -13.05
CA GLY A 283 -5.82 5.82 -14.29
C GLY A 283 -7.05 4.91 -14.31
N ASN A 284 -7.95 5.13 -15.25
CA ASN A 284 -9.27 4.48 -15.33
C ASN A 284 -9.60 3.91 -16.72
N GLY A 285 -8.61 3.74 -17.60
CA GLY A 285 -8.77 3.20 -18.95
C GLY A 285 -9.03 1.69 -19.02
N GLY A 286 -8.86 0.98 -17.89
CA GLY A 286 -9.01 -0.47 -17.81
C GLY A 286 -8.01 -1.19 -18.71
N LEU A 287 -8.43 -2.29 -19.33
CA LEU A 287 -7.60 -3.04 -20.29
C LEU A 287 -7.37 -2.30 -21.63
N ARG A 288 -7.90 -1.08 -21.77
CA ARG A 288 -7.74 -0.26 -22.99
C ARG A 288 -6.64 0.78 -22.85
N ASP A 289 -6.01 0.84 -21.67
CA ASP A 289 -4.90 1.73 -21.41
C ASP A 289 -3.79 1.04 -20.62
N ASN A 290 -2.67 1.74 -20.51
CA ASN A 290 -1.52 1.36 -19.72
C ASN A 290 -0.93 2.61 -19.07
N CYS A 291 -0.92 2.66 -17.78
CA CYS A 291 -0.52 3.82 -16.98
C CYS A 291 0.93 4.30 -17.24
N ASN A 292 1.77 3.50 -17.87
CA ASN A 292 3.11 3.92 -18.26
C ASN A 292 3.12 4.96 -19.40
N ALA A 293 1.97 5.22 -20.03
CA ALA A 293 1.81 6.35 -20.96
C ALA A 293 1.57 7.68 -20.22
N ASP A 294 1.31 7.64 -18.92
CA ASP A 294 1.18 8.78 -18.02
C ASP A 294 2.48 9.02 -17.24
N GLY A 295 3.13 10.15 -17.53
CA GLY A 295 4.40 10.54 -16.92
C GLY A 295 4.30 11.05 -15.48
N TYR A 296 3.10 11.22 -14.92
CA TYR A 296 2.89 11.46 -13.50
C TYR A 296 2.86 10.16 -12.74
N VAL A 297 2.17 9.15 -13.26
CA VAL A 297 2.07 7.82 -12.68
C VAL A 297 3.40 7.07 -12.77
N ASN A 298 4.12 7.19 -13.89
CA ASN A 298 5.39 6.48 -14.06
C ASN A 298 6.62 7.19 -13.47
N SER A 299 6.40 8.29 -12.73
CA SER A 299 7.47 9.01 -12.00
C SER A 299 7.94 8.19 -10.79
N ILE A 300 9.25 8.11 -10.57
CA ILE A 300 9.81 7.46 -9.36
C ILE A 300 9.43 8.19 -8.06
N TYR A 301 8.97 9.43 -8.13
CA TYR A 301 8.63 10.28 -7.00
C TYR A 301 7.17 10.12 -6.54
N THR A 302 6.34 9.44 -7.32
CA THR A 302 4.93 9.23 -7.00
C THR A 302 4.67 7.83 -6.44
N ILE A 303 3.56 7.67 -5.75
CA ILE A 303 3.03 6.39 -5.27
C ILE A 303 1.68 6.17 -5.98
N PRO A 304 1.68 5.54 -7.16
CA PRO A 304 0.46 5.24 -7.88
C PRO A 304 -0.38 4.17 -7.18
N ILE A 305 -1.68 4.46 -7.06
CA ILE A 305 -2.67 3.61 -6.39
C ILE A 305 -3.77 3.22 -7.36
N THR A 306 -4.01 1.93 -7.48
CA THR A 306 -5.11 1.36 -8.26
C THR A 306 -6.30 0.94 -7.39
N SER A 307 -7.32 0.34 -7.99
CA SER A 307 -8.60 0.05 -7.35
C SER A 307 -8.92 -1.43 -7.30
N VAL A 308 -9.39 -1.86 -6.12
CA VAL A 308 -10.04 -3.15 -5.89
C VAL A 308 -11.52 -2.92 -5.58
N GLY A 309 -12.40 -3.70 -6.19
CA GLY A 309 -13.83 -3.70 -5.89
C GLY A 309 -14.20 -4.47 -4.63
N ALA A 310 -15.45 -4.31 -4.18
CA ALA A 310 -15.98 -5.01 -2.99
C ALA A 310 -15.96 -6.55 -3.10
N ASP A 311 -15.74 -7.08 -4.28
CA ASP A 311 -15.62 -8.52 -4.56
C ASP A 311 -14.17 -9.03 -4.50
N GLY A 312 -13.22 -8.18 -4.09
CA GLY A 312 -11.80 -8.55 -4.00
C GLY A 312 -11.09 -8.66 -5.36
N ARG A 313 -11.72 -8.20 -6.45
CA ARG A 313 -11.14 -8.19 -7.80
C ARG A 313 -10.63 -6.82 -8.17
N ALA A 314 -9.69 -6.75 -9.09
CA ALA A 314 -9.34 -5.50 -9.76
C ALA A 314 -10.62 -4.85 -10.31
N ALA A 315 -10.75 -3.54 -10.13
CA ALA A 315 -11.89 -2.82 -10.70
C ALA A 315 -11.84 -2.88 -12.23
N ASP A 316 -13.00 -2.86 -12.86
CA ASP A 316 -13.12 -3.00 -14.33
C ASP A 316 -12.49 -1.86 -15.13
N TYR A 317 -12.12 -0.79 -14.46
CA TYR A 317 -11.39 0.37 -15.01
C TYR A 317 -9.90 0.39 -14.60
N ALA A 318 -9.45 -0.51 -13.75
CA ALA A 318 -8.03 -0.58 -13.35
C ALA A 318 -7.15 -0.96 -14.55
N GLU A 319 -6.07 -0.22 -14.75
CA GLU A 319 -5.16 -0.39 -15.88
C GLU A 319 -4.06 -1.41 -15.63
N VAL A 320 -3.47 -1.91 -16.69
CA VAL A 320 -2.17 -2.59 -16.61
C VAL A 320 -1.11 -1.53 -16.33
N CYS A 321 -0.39 -1.68 -15.22
CA CYS A 321 0.36 -0.58 -14.66
C CYS A 321 1.62 -1.08 -13.93
N ALA A 322 2.75 -1.18 -14.63
CA ALA A 322 4.01 -1.62 -14.05
C ALA A 322 4.54 -0.72 -12.91
N PRO A 323 4.31 0.61 -12.90
CA PRO A 323 4.71 1.47 -11.78
C PRO A 323 3.76 1.46 -10.58
N VAL A 324 2.59 0.79 -10.62
CA VAL A 324 1.64 0.82 -9.50
C VAL A 324 2.19 0.13 -8.25
N PHE A 325 2.10 0.81 -7.10
CA PHE A 325 2.57 0.25 -5.82
C PHE A 325 1.55 -0.67 -5.18
N ALA A 326 0.31 -0.22 -5.05
CA ALA A 326 -0.70 -0.97 -4.33
C ALA A 326 -2.12 -0.59 -4.77
N ALA A 327 -3.09 -1.27 -4.20
CA ALA A 327 -4.50 -1.00 -4.38
C ALA A 327 -5.18 -0.63 -3.06
N THR A 328 -6.24 0.16 -3.14
CA THR A 328 -7.23 0.29 -2.09
C THR A 328 -8.63 0.04 -2.66
N TYR A 329 -9.64 -0.03 -1.78
CA TYR A 329 -11.00 -0.22 -2.26
C TYR A 329 -11.54 1.00 -2.99
N SER A 330 -12.24 0.75 -4.10
CA SER A 330 -13.10 1.74 -4.76
C SER A 330 -14.37 1.08 -5.31
N GLY A 331 -15.31 1.91 -5.78
CA GLY A 331 -16.54 1.39 -6.41
C GLY A 331 -16.24 0.63 -7.69
N ASN A 332 -17.09 -0.35 -7.98
CA ASN A 332 -17.11 -1.09 -9.25
C ASN A 332 -18.56 -1.30 -9.70
N LYS A 333 -18.81 -2.12 -10.73
CA LYS A 333 -20.16 -2.42 -11.22
C LYS A 333 -21.10 -3.04 -10.17
N ARG A 334 -20.55 -3.61 -9.08
CA ARG A 334 -21.34 -4.32 -8.05
C ARG A 334 -21.66 -3.43 -6.86
N LYS A 335 -20.71 -2.58 -6.42
CA LYS A 335 -20.88 -1.75 -5.22
C LYS A 335 -20.05 -0.47 -5.34
N ASN A 336 -20.66 0.66 -5.03
CA ASN A 336 -20.05 1.96 -5.12
C ASN A 336 -19.64 2.49 -3.74
N LEU A 337 -18.73 3.49 -3.72
CA LEU A 337 -18.37 4.21 -2.51
C LEU A 337 -19.35 5.36 -2.24
N THR A 338 -19.37 5.78 -0.98
CA THR A 338 -20.11 6.94 -0.47
C THR A 338 -19.13 7.96 0.09
N SER A 339 -19.34 9.26 -0.19
CA SER A 339 -18.53 10.35 0.34
C SER A 339 -19.35 11.63 0.54
N THR A 340 -18.66 12.68 1.00
CA THR A 340 -19.16 14.07 1.02
C THR A 340 -19.34 14.59 -0.41
N SER A 341 -20.21 15.60 -0.59
CA SER A 341 -20.40 16.28 -1.86
C SER A 341 -20.75 17.74 -1.62
N LEU A 342 -20.82 18.53 -2.69
CA LEU A 342 -21.18 19.94 -2.61
C LEU A 342 -22.55 20.15 -1.93
N SER A 343 -22.81 21.39 -1.51
CA SER A 343 -24.02 21.80 -0.81
C SER A 343 -24.24 21.04 0.51
N SER A 344 -23.15 20.70 1.18
CA SER A 344 -23.18 19.99 2.47
C SER A 344 -23.92 18.64 2.41
N SER A 345 -23.89 17.98 1.25
CA SER A 345 -24.59 16.73 1.01
C SER A 345 -23.65 15.52 1.06
N CYS A 346 -24.26 14.33 1.05
CA CYS A 346 -23.58 13.06 0.87
C CYS A 346 -23.94 12.47 -0.50
N VAL A 347 -23.00 11.78 -1.12
CA VAL A 347 -23.22 11.11 -2.40
C VAL A 347 -22.75 9.67 -2.36
N THR A 348 -23.53 8.79 -2.96
CA THR A 348 -23.18 7.39 -3.26
C THR A 348 -23.05 7.24 -4.77
N GLY A 349 -22.34 6.24 -5.24
CA GLY A 349 -22.17 6.01 -6.67
C GLY A 349 -20.73 6.24 -7.14
N LEU A 350 -19.78 6.46 -6.21
CA LEU A 350 -18.41 6.80 -6.54
C LEU A 350 -17.63 5.55 -6.95
N ARG A 351 -16.87 5.69 -8.05
CA ARG A 351 -15.96 4.68 -8.60
C ARG A 351 -14.83 5.37 -9.36
N GLY A 352 -13.67 4.75 -9.43
CA GLY A 352 -12.46 5.27 -10.07
C GLY A 352 -11.27 5.24 -9.13
N THR A 353 -10.05 5.20 -9.68
CA THR A 353 -8.80 5.26 -8.92
C THR A 353 -8.68 6.58 -8.15
N SER A 354 -9.36 7.61 -8.60
CA SER A 354 -9.51 8.89 -7.87
C SER A 354 -10.01 8.72 -6.43
N PHE A 355 -10.80 7.68 -6.15
CA PHE A 355 -11.36 7.43 -4.81
C PHE A 355 -10.55 6.38 -4.03
N SER A 356 -9.67 5.65 -4.69
CA SER A 356 -8.67 4.80 -4.04
C SER A 356 -7.51 5.62 -3.47
N THR A 357 -7.06 6.62 -4.21
CA THR A 357 -5.92 7.49 -3.88
C THR A 357 -6.04 8.16 -2.51
N PRO A 358 -7.16 8.82 -2.14
CA PRO A 358 -7.31 9.44 -0.83
C PRO A 358 -7.37 8.43 0.32
N LEU A 359 -7.84 7.21 0.09
CA LEU A 359 -7.79 6.15 1.11
C LEU A 359 -6.34 5.76 1.41
N ALA A 360 -5.52 5.61 0.36
CA ALA A 360 -4.09 5.32 0.51
C ALA A 360 -3.35 6.49 1.20
N ALA A 361 -3.59 7.73 0.77
CA ALA A 361 -3.04 8.92 1.41
C ALA A 361 -3.41 8.98 2.91
N GLY A 362 -4.65 8.66 3.25
CA GLY A 362 -5.11 8.55 4.64
C GLY A 362 -4.36 7.47 5.41
N MET A 363 -4.18 6.28 4.85
CA MET A 363 -3.42 5.19 5.50
C MET A 363 -1.95 5.57 5.71
N ILE A 364 -1.34 6.26 4.75
CA ILE A 364 0.02 6.81 4.87
C ILE A 364 0.07 7.86 5.98
N ALA A 365 -0.95 8.72 6.11
CA ALA A 365 -1.03 9.69 7.21
C ALA A 365 -1.08 9.00 8.60
N LEU A 366 -1.75 7.83 8.73
CA LEU A 366 -1.70 7.05 9.97
C LEU A 366 -0.29 6.53 10.29
N ALA A 367 0.47 6.16 9.25
CA ALA A 367 1.86 5.73 9.41
C ALA A 367 2.78 6.91 9.80
N LEU A 368 2.62 8.08 9.18
CA LEU A 368 3.38 9.29 9.52
C LEU A 368 3.07 9.79 10.93
N GLN A 369 1.82 9.73 11.39
CA GLN A 369 1.47 9.99 12.79
C GLN A 369 2.21 9.03 13.73
N THR A 370 2.47 7.80 13.29
CA THR A 370 3.16 6.78 14.08
C THR A 370 4.67 7.03 14.12
N ASN A 371 5.24 7.41 12.99
CA ASN A 371 6.66 7.70 12.84
C ASN A 371 6.87 8.91 11.90
N PRO A 372 6.96 10.12 12.46
CA PRO A 372 7.14 11.34 11.66
C PRO A 372 8.53 11.46 10.99
N SER A 373 9.47 10.58 11.34
CA SER A 373 10.82 10.60 10.75
C SER A 373 10.90 9.88 9.40
N LEU A 374 9.87 9.14 8.99
CA LEU A 374 9.85 8.43 7.71
C LEU A 374 10.13 9.38 6.54
N THR A 375 11.07 8.97 5.70
CA THR A 375 11.34 9.63 4.41
C THR A 375 10.28 9.23 3.37
N TRP A 376 10.23 9.93 2.25
CA TRP A 376 9.35 9.56 1.13
C TRP A 376 9.64 8.13 0.61
N ARG A 377 10.92 7.72 0.59
CA ARG A 377 11.31 6.36 0.20
C ARG A 377 10.91 5.32 1.25
N ASP A 378 11.08 5.63 2.54
CA ASP A 378 10.61 4.76 3.61
C ASP A 378 9.11 4.43 3.47
N VAL A 379 8.31 5.43 3.08
CA VAL A 379 6.87 5.23 2.83
C VAL A 379 6.64 4.31 1.65
N GLN A 380 7.38 4.44 0.54
CA GLN A 380 7.30 3.51 -0.59
C GLN A 380 7.62 2.07 -0.15
N HIS A 381 8.71 1.87 0.59
CA HIS A 381 9.08 0.56 1.15
C HIS A 381 8.01 0.00 2.08
N LEU A 382 7.45 0.83 2.96
CA LEU A 382 6.38 0.40 3.86
C LEU A 382 5.15 -0.06 3.09
N VAL A 383 4.75 0.65 2.03
CA VAL A 383 3.62 0.25 1.16
C VAL A 383 3.91 -1.10 0.51
N VAL A 384 5.11 -1.29 -0.04
CA VAL A 384 5.53 -2.56 -0.66
C VAL A 384 5.50 -3.72 0.33
N GLU A 385 6.13 -3.55 1.52
CA GLU A 385 6.27 -4.63 2.50
C GLU A 385 4.94 -5.02 3.17
N THR A 386 4.00 -4.08 3.27
CA THR A 386 2.78 -4.29 4.07
C THR A 386 1.52 -4.53 3.27
N SER A 387 1.54 -4.27 1.95
CA SER A 387 0.42 -4.62 1.07
C SER A 387 0.25 -6.13 0.94
N LYS A 388 -0.97 -6.59 0.74
CA LYS A 388 -1.33 -8.01 0.81
C LYS A 388 -2.01 -8.51 -0.47
N ARG A 389 -1.50 -9.62 -0.99
CA ARG A 389 -2.16 -10.40 -2.04
C ARG A 389 -3.35 -11.20 -1.52
N HIS A 390 -3.36 -11.60 -0.22
CA HIS A 390 -4.31 -12.55 0.35
C HIS A 390 -5.76 -12.24 0.02
N ASP A 391 -6.49 -13.27 -0.42
CA ASP A 391 -7.93 -13.26 -0.70
C ASP A 391 -8.36 -12.30 -1.81
N LEU A 392 -7.42 -11.66 -2.52
CA LEU A 392 -7.71 -10.96 -3.75
C LEU A 392 -8.00 -11.99 -4.84
N GLN A 393 -9.18 -11.89 -5.43
CA GLN A 393 -9.59 -12.74 -6.55
C GLN A 393 -9.08 -12.15 -7.84
N ASP A 394 -8.31 -12.95 -8.57
CA ASP A 394 -7.47 -12.46 -9.61
C ASP A 394 -7.68 -13.20 -10.92
N ASP A 395 -8.63 -12.74 -11.73
CA ASP A 395 -8.87 -13.30 -13.05
C ASP A 395 -7.95 -12.67 -14.13
N PHE A 396 -7.33 -11.50 -13.84
CA PHE A 396 -6.58 -10.71 -14.84
C PHE A 396 -5.20 -10.26 -14.38
N SER A 397 -4.87 -10.35 -13.12
CA SER A 397 -3.68 -9.73 -12.54
C SER A 397 -2.50 -10.68 -12.39
N ASN A 398 -2.27 -11.60 -13.30
CA ASN A 398 -1.08 -12.46 -13.38
C ASN A 398 -0.03 -12.22 -12.29
N TRP A 399 -0.28 -12.74 -11.09
CA TRP A 399 0.64 -12.63 -9.98
C TRP A 399 1.92 -13.43 -10.26
N GLN A 400 3.04 -12.80 -10.02
CA GLN A 400 4.33 -13.48 -10.02
C GLN A 400 5.08 -13.21 -8.72
N LEU A 401 5.94 -14.12 -8.34
CA LEU A 401 6.94 -13.90 -7.31
C LEU A 401 8.17 -13.32 -8.00
N ASN A 402 8.60 -12.11 -7.62
CA ASN A 402 9.81 -11.53 -8.18
C ASN A 402 11.07 -12.15 -7.57
N GLY A 403 12.24 -11.84 -8.12
CA GLY A 403 13.51 -12.40 -7.67
C GLY A 403 13.91 -12.06 -6.24
N ALA A 404 13.25 -11.10 -5.60
CA ALA A 404 13.44 -10.74 -4.19
C ALA A 404 12.37 -11.34 -3.26
N GLY A 405 11.43 -12.13 -3.78
CA GLY A 405 10.40 -12.80 -3.00
C GLY A 405 9.12 -11.98 -2.75
N PHE A 406 8.93 -10.85 -3.43
CA PHE A 406 7.68 -10.10 -3.40
C PHE A 406 6.68 -10.64 -4.41
N ASN A 407 5.40 -10.81 -3.98
CA ASN A 407 4.32 -11.02 -4.92
C ASN A 407 4.01 -9.69 -5.62
N VAL A 408 4.03 -9.68 -6.94
CA VAL A 408 3.70 -8.51 -7.76
C VAL A 408 2.67 -8.86 -8.83
N SER A 409 1.81 -7.93 -9.13
CA SER A 409 0.75 -8.01 -10.13
C SER A 409 0.87 -6.86 -11.12
N GLN A 410 0.61 -7.13 -12.39
CA GLN A 410 0.59 -6.12 -13.46
C GLN A 410 -0.54 -5.08 -13.30
N VAL A 411 -1.55 -5.36 -12.46
CA VAL A 411 -2.72 -4.48 -12.24
C VAL A 411 -2.81 -4.00 -10.81
N LEU A 412 -2.46 -4.84 -9.83
CA LEU A 412 -2.67 -4.58 -8.40
C LEU A 412 -1.37 -4.27 -7.63
N GLY A 413 -0.24 -4.16 -8.33
CA GLY A 413 1.06 -3.92 -7.71
C GLY A 413 1.39 -4.96 -6.65
N PHE A 414 1.72 -4.54 -5.44
CA PHE A 414 2.03 -5.44 -4.32
C PHE A 414 0.78 -5.91 -3.55
N GLY A 415 -0.41 -5.47 -3.96
CA GLY A 415 -1.70 -5.91 -3.42
C GLY A 415 -2.48 -4.84 -2.67
N LEU A 416 -3.47 -5.27 -1.89
CA LEU A 416 -4.33 -4.39 -1.09
C LEU A 416 -3.55 -3.84 0.11
N MET A 417 -3.59 -2.53 0.31
CA MET A 417 -2.99 -1.88 1.48
C MET A 417 -3.65 -2.36 2.78
N ASP A 418 -2.84 -2.58 3.81
CA ASP A 418 -3.22 -3.00 5.16
C ASP A 418 -2.76 -1.94 6.18
N ALA A 419 -3.68 -1.13 6.69
CA ALA A 419 -3.36 -0.02 7.61
C ALA A 419 -2.81 -0.51 8.96
N GLU A 420 -3.27 -1.65 9.46
CA GLU A 420 -2.74 -2.26 10.70
C GLU A 420 -1.27 -2.66 10.51
N ALA A 421 -0.96 -3.34 9.41
CA ALA A 421 0.39 -3.76 9.08
C ALA A 421 1.31 -2.55 8.84
N LEU A 422 0.83 -1.56 8.08
CA LEU A 422 1.56 -0.32 7.78
C LEU A 422 1.94 0.43 9.06
N VAL A 423 0.99 0.67 9.96
CA VAL A 423 1.21 1.34 11.25
C VAL A 423 2.14 0.53 12.15
N ASN A 424 1.96 -0.78 12.23
CA ASN A 424 2.82 -1.62 13.06
C ASN A 424 4.26 -1.65 12.54
N ARG A 425 4.45 -1.71 11.23
CA ARG A 425 5.77 -1.71 10.61
C ARG A 425 6.46 -0.35 10.77
N ALA A 426 5.72 0.76 10.63
CA ALA A 426 6.22 2.12 10.82
C ALA A 426 6.82 2.36 12.21
N LYS A 427 6.29 1.72 13.27
CA LYS A 427 6.80 1.87 14.66
C LYS A 427 8.26 1.47 14.83
N THR A 428 8.70 0.47 14.09
CA THR A 428 10.03 -0.14 14.22
C THR A 428 10.86 0.05 12.97
N TRP A 429 10.43 0.96 12.08
CA TRP A 429 11.11 1.21 10.82
C TRP A 429 12.47 1.82 11.05
N VAL A 430 13.45 1.31 10.35
CA VAL A 430 14.78 1.91 10.20
C VAL A 430 14.85 2.43 8.77
N SER A 431 15.17 3.71 8.62
CA SER A 431 15.22 4.35 7.31
C SER A 431 16.18 3.62 6.36
N VAL A 432 15.73 3.47 5.13
CA VAL A 432 16.56 2.86 4.07
C VAL A 432 17.79 3.71 3.80
N PRO A 433 18.91 3.09 3.35
CA PRO A 433 20.12 3.82 2.96
C PRO A 433 19.84 4.88 1.89
N GLU A 434 20.78 5.81 1.72
CA GLU A 434 20.71 6.81 0.66
C GLU A 434 20.50 6.17 -0.72
N GLN A 435 19.68 6.81 -1.55
CA GLN A 435 19.40 6.30 -2.89
C GLN A 435 20.62 6.47 -3.80
N ILE A 436 20.98 5.38 -4.44
CA ILE A 436 21.94 5.36 -5.53
C ILE A 436 21.17 5.33 -6.85
N SER A 437 21.59 6.11 -7.82
CA SER A 437 21.08 6.02 -9.18
C SER A 437 22.21 5.73 -10.15
N CYS A 438 22.00 4.84 -11.09
CA CYS A 438 22.95 4.54 -12.15
C CYS A 438 22.25 4.17 -13.45
N SER A 439 22.96 4.34 -14.54
CA SER A 439 22.42 4.16 -15.87
C SER A 439 23.36 3.29 -16.71
N SER A 440 22.79 2.39 -17.50
CA SER A 440 23.55 1.73 -18.57
C SER A 440 23.95 2.75 -19.63
N SER A 441 24.91 2.41 -20.50
CA SER A 441 25.08 3.10 -21.78
C SER A 441 23.84 2.92 -22.66
N GLU A 442 23.61 3.85 -23.62
CA GLU A 442 22.60 3.68 -24.66
C GLU A 442 22.96 2.47 -25.52
N PHE A 443 21.99 1.59 -25.73
CA PHE A 443 22.17 0.41 -26.56
C PHE A 443 21.36 0.55 -27.86
N TYR A 444 22.05 0.59 -28.98
CA TYR A 444 21.44 0.65 -30.31
C TYR A 444 21.21 -0.77 -30.82
N VAL A 445 19.99 -1.06 -31.22
CA VAL A 445 19.61 -2.38 -31.73
C VAL A 445 19.91 -2.45 -33.21
N ALA A 446 20.76 -3.39 -33.60
CA ALA A 446 21.01 -3.63 -35.03
C ALA A 446 19.69 -4.03 -35.70
N GLN A 447 19.32 -3.33 -36.78
CA GLN A 447 18.11 -3.64 -37.49
C GLN A 447 18.18 -5.07 -38.04
N SER A 448 17.24 -5.92 -37.60
CA SER A 448 17.06 -7.22 -38.22
C SER A 448 16.60 -7.03 -39.67
N THR A 449 17.31 -7.60 -40.61
CA THR A 449 16.90 -7.64 -42.01
C THR A 449 15.68 -8.55 -42.23
N ASN A 450 15.23 -9.28 -41.22
CA ASN A 450 14.08 -10.16 -41.25
C ASN A 450 12.78 -9.37 -41.00
N LEU A 451 12.15 -8.93 -42.06
CA LEU A 451 10.93 -8.12 -42.09
C LEU A 451 9.65 -8.86 -41.60
N HIS A 452 9.77 -10.09 -41.14
CA HIS A 452 8.64 -10.96 -40.79
C HIS A 452 8.60 -11.46 -39.36
N MET A 453 9.40 -10.89 -38.45
CA MET A 453 9.39 -11.31 -37.06
C MET A 453 8.32 -10.51 -36.27
N PRO A 454 7.32 -11.18 -35.67
CA PRO A 454 6.31 -10.51 -34.82
C PRO A 454 6.87 -9.99 -33.53
N GLU A 455 8.09 -10.40 -33.18
CA GLU A 455 8.76 -10.06 -31.91
C GLU A 455 10.23 -9.72 -32.18
N VAL A 456 10.68 -8.59 -31.64
CA VAL A 456 12.09 -8.16 -31.63
C VAL A 456 12.54 -8.05 -30.19
N TRP A 457 13.67 -8.66 -29.87
CA TRP A 457 14.24 -8.56 -28.54
C TRP A 457 15.70 -8.11 -28.56
N SER A 458 16.10 -7.51 -27.46
CA SER A 458 17.47 -7.05 -27.21
C SER A 458 17.87 -7.38 -25.77
N MET A 459 19.13 -7.80 -25.59
CA MET A 459 19.66 -8.15 -24.26
C MET A 459 20.81 -7.23 -23.87
N ARG A 460 20.89 -6.89 -22.59
CA ARG A 460 21.97 -6.12 -22.00
C ARG A 460 22.51 -6.80 -20.77
N GLN A 461 23.81 -7.12 -20.77
CA GLN A 461 24.51 -7.57 -19.57
C GLN A 461 24.85 -6.36 -18.71
N ILE A 462 24.45 -6.39 -17.45
CA ILE A 462 24.80 -5.42 -16.42
C ILE A 462 25.72 -6.11 -15.41
N LYS A 463 26.82 -5.46 -15.05
CA LYS A 463 27.73 -5.92 -14.01
C LYS A 463 27.73 -4.93 -12.85
N SER A 464 27.39 -5.39 -11.65
CA SER A 464 27.50 -4.60 -10.44
C SER A 464 28.97 -4.43 -10.06
N GLY A 465 29.31 -3.32 -9.44
CA GLY A 465 30.65 -3.02 -8.93
C GLY A 465 31.53 -2.18 -9.86
N GLU A 466 31.41 -2.32 -11.17
CA GLU A 466 32.17 -1.50 -12.13
C GLU A 466 31.38 -0.27 -12.60
N GLU A 467 30.05 -0.42 -12.76
CA GLU A 467 29.17 0.63 -13.29
C GLU A 467 28.13 1.08 -12.25
N CYS A 468 27.81 0.27 -11.22
CA CYS A 468 26.70 0.50 -10.30
C CYS A 468 26.81 -0.35 -9.03
N GLU A 469 26.64 0.25 -7.85
CA GLU A 469 26.72 -0.46 -6.55
C GLU A 469 25.34 -0.85 -5.98
N ILE A 470 24.26 -0.79 -6.76
CA ILE A 470 22.92 -1.17 -6.31
C ILE A 470 22.83 -2.70 -6.23
N ASP A 471 22.44 -3.20 -5.07
CA ASP A 471 22.12 -4.61 -4.84
C ASP A 471 20.67 -4.84 -4.37
N SER A 472 19.94 -3.75 -4.14
CA SER A 472 18.52 -3.74 -3.81
C SER A 472 17.80 -2.66 -4.62
N LEU A 473 17.08 -3.08 -5.65
CA LEU A 473 16.32 -2.19 -6.53
C LEU A 473 15.09 -1.60 -5.83
N GLU A 474 14.76 -0.37 -6.19
CA GLU A 474 13.50 0.30 -5.92
C GLU A 474 12.74 0.52 -7.23
N HIS A 475 13.31 1.30 -8.13
CA HIS A 475 12.69 1.59 -9.42
C HIS A 475 13.62 1.19 -10.56
N VAL A 476 13.02 0.70 -11.63
CA VAL A 476 13.68 0.53 -12.92
C VAL A 476 12.97 1.40 -13.94
N GLU A 477 13.70 2.33 -14.53
CA GLU A 477 13.20 3.18 -15.62
C GLU A 477 13.90 2.79 -16.92
N VAL A 478 13.14 2.58 -17.98
CA VAL A 478 13.68 2.23 -19.29
C VAL A 478 13.33 3.31 -20.30
N LYS A 479 14.36 4.01 -20.77
CA LYS A 479 14.26 4.90 -21.92
C LYS A 479 14.25 4.04 -23.19
N VAL A 480 13.21 4.12 -23.97
CA VAL A 480 13.05 3.32 -25.20
C VAL A 480 12.75 4.21 -26.39
N SER A 481 13.46 3.95 -27.49
CA SER A 481 13.12 4.47 -28.82
C SER A 481 12.69 3.31 -29.71
N PHE A 482 11.47 3.38 -30.25
CA PHE A 482 10.93 2.39 -31.17
C PHE A 482 10.07 3.05 -32.25
N SER A 483 9.95 2.39 -33.41
CA SER A 483 9.04 2.81 -34.47
C SER A 483 7.98 1.74 -34.73
N TYR A 484 6.86 2.17 -35.27
CA TYR A 484 5.74 1.30 -35.65
C TYR A 484 5.29 1.65 -37.08
N SER A 485 4.88 0.62 -37.84
CA SER A 485 4.54 0.77 -39.28
C SER A 485 3.11 1.23 -39.50
N SER A 486 2.23 1.14 -38.48
CA SER A 486 0.82 1.49 -38.60
C SER A 486 0.31 1.99 -37.24
N ARG A 487 -0.34 1.18 -36.44
CA ARG A 487 -1.06 1.57 -35.26
C ARG A 487 -0.15 1.59 -34.02
N ARG A 488 0.05 2.78 -33.42
CA ARG A 488 0.91 2.95 -32.23
C ARG A 488 0.47 2.11 -31.03
N GLY A 489 -0.82 2.09 -30.77
CA GLY A 489 -1.38 1.40 -29.61
C GLY A 489 -1.28 -0.13 -29.66
N ASN A 490 -0.93 -0.72 -30.82
CA ASN A 490 -0.67 -2.16 -30.94
C ASN A 490 0.74 -2.56 -30.47
N SER A 491 1.57 -1.58 -30.08
CA SER A 491 2.94 -1.84 -29.61
C SER A 491 2.94 -2.35 -28.18
N ILE A 492 3.59 -3.49 -27.94
CA ILE A 492 3.75 -4.12 -26.63
C ILE A 492 5.23 -4.15 -26.26
N LEU A 493 5.56 -3.72 -25.06
CA LEU A 493 6.92 -3.76 -24.52
C LEU A 493 6.96 -4.59 -23.24
N LEU A 494 7.89 -5.54 -23.16
CA LEU A 494 8.11 -6.41 -22.02
C LEU A 494 9.57 -6.36 -21.58
N LEU A 495 9.81 -6.06 -20.31
CA LEU A 495 11.12 -6.15 -19.70
C LEU A 495 11.21 -7.40 -18.81
N GLU A 496 12.31 -8.13 -18.93
CA GLU A 496 12.63 -9.29 -18.11
C GLU A 496 13.97 -9.06 -17.37
N SER A 497 13.96 -9.23 -16.05
CA SER A 497 15.14 -9.11 -15.20
C SER A 497 16.01 -10.37 -15.25
N PRO A 498 17.28 -10.30 -14.77
CA PRO A 498 18.13 -11.47 -14.61
C PRO A 498 17.53 -12.58 -13.74
N ALA A 499 16.67 -12.23 -12.81
CA ALA A 499 15.95 -13.17 -11.94
C ALA A 499 14.74 -13.83 -12.62
N GLY A 500 14.41 -13.43 -13.87
CA GLY A 500 13.26 -13.95 -14.63
C GLY A 500 11.94 -13.25 -14.34
N THR A 501 11.94 -12.17 -13.56
CA THR A 501 10.74 -11.35 -13.33
C THR A 501 10.37 -10.62 -14.61
N LYS A 502 9.10 -10.71 -14.99
CA LYS A 502 8.55 -10.10 -16.21
C LYS A 502 7.66 -8.92 -15.89
N SER A 503 7.89 -7.79 -16.57
CA SER A 503 7.12 -6.57 -16.42
C SER A 503 6.68 -6.04 -17.77
N TYR A 504 5.38 -5.99 -18.05
CA TYR A 504 4.84 -5.32 -19.22
C TYR A 504 4.93 -3.82 -19.02
N LEU A 505 5.90 -3.20 -19.70
CA LEU A 505 6.08 -1.75 -19.69
C LEU A 505 4.99 -1.04 -20.51
N MET A 506 4.51 -1.71 -21.57
CA MET A 506 3.41 -1.23 -22.41
C MET A 506 2.60 -2.43 -22.89
N THR A 507 1.29 -2.29 -22.90
CA THR A 507 0.32 -3.26 -23.41
C THR A 507 -0.52 -2.62 -24.52
N HIS A 508 -1.35 -3.41 -25.18
CA HIS A 508 -2.25 -2.92 -26.24
C HIS A 508 -3.18 -1.81 -25.72
N ARG A 509 -3.26 -0.71 -26.48
CA ARG A 509 -4.09 0.48 -26.20
C ARG A 509 -4.99 0.76 -27.43
N PRO A 510 -6.19 0.16 -27.49
CA PRO A 510 -7.00 0.17 -28.71
C PRO A 510 -7.42 1.57 -29.18
N TRP A 511 -7.64 2.52 -28.29
CA TRP A 511 -8.00 3.89 -28.68
C TRP A 511 -6.80 4.64 -29.27
N ASP A 512 -5.61 4.46 -28.69
CA ASP A 512 -4.35 4.97 -29.24
C ASP A 512 -4.04 4.38 -30.63
N SER A 513 -4.49 3.15 -30.91
CA SER A 513 -4.41 2.51 -32.22
C SER A 513 -5.31 3.17 -33.27
N ILE A 514 -6.45 3.73 -32.86
CA ILE A 514 -7.38 4.40 -33.77
C ILE A 514 -6.89 5.80 -34.10
N GLU A 515 -6.47 6.57 -33.11
CA GLU A 515 -6.02 7.96 -33.25
C GLU A 515 -4.67 8.05 -33.99
N TYR A 516 -3.76 7.13 -33.71
CA TYR A 516 -2.41 7.11 -34.29
C TYR A 516 -2.24 5.89 -35.18
N SER A 517 -2.91 5.93 -36.35
CA SER A 517 -2.95 4.85 -37.35
C SER A 517 -1.88 4.95 -38.43
N ASP A 518 -1.13 6.03 -38.49
CA ASP A 518 -0.03 6.23 -39.45
C ASP A 518 1.31 5.78 -38.88
N PRO A 519 2.30 5.43 -39.74
CA PRO A 519 3.64 5.09 -39.27
C PRO A 519 4.28 6.20 -38.44
N GLY A 520 5.00 5.80 -37.39
CA GLY A 520 5.62 6.79 -36.51
C GLY A 520 6.67 6.20 -35.59
N SER A 521 7.15 7.02 -34.67
CA SER A 521 8.13 6.64 -33.67
C SER A 521 7.72 7.17 -32.29
N VAL A 522 8.12 6.44 -31.26
CA VAL A 522 7.97 6.81 -29.86
C VAL A 522 9.35 6.90 -29.22
N PHE A 523 9.53 7.95 -28.43
CA PHE A 523 10.64 8.12 -27.54
C PHE A 523 10.09 8.41 -26.15
N TRP A 524 10.19 7.43 -25.23
CA TRP A 524 9.54 7.51 -23.95
C TRP A 524 10.35 6.85 -22.84
N TYR A 525 10.05 7.22 -21.59
CA TYR A 525 10.56 6.60 -20.37
C TYR A 525 9.45 5.77 -19.76
N PHE A 526 9.66 4.48 -19.64
CA PHE A 526 8.76 3.53 -19.00
C PHE A 526 9.34 3.16 -17.63
N SER A 527 8.52 3.04 -16.61
CA SER A 527 8.99 2.61 -15.30
C SER A 527 8.33 1.32 -14.81
N SER A 528 8.98 0.67 -13.85
CA SER A 528 8.45 -0.52 -13.19
C SER A 528 8.97 -0.62 -11.77
N VAL A 529 8.08 -1.00 -10.85
CA VAL A 529 8.39 -1.38 -9.47
C VAL A 529 8.40 -2.90 -9.26
N HIS A 530 8.14 -3.69 -10.31
CA HIS A 530 8.04 -5.14 -10.20
C HIS A 530 9.35 -5.81 -9.79
N PHE A 531 10.48 -5.16 -10.03
CA PHE A 531 11.82 -5.64 -9.70
C PHE A 531 12.29 -5.22 -8.29
N TRP A 532 11.36 -4.75 -7.43
CA TRP A 532 11.68 -4.24 -6.09
C TRP A 532 12.47 -5.25 -5.27
N GLY A 533 13.59 -4.81 -4.71
CA GLY A 533 14.49 -5.63 -3.90
C GLY A 533 15.41 -6.57 -4.69
N GLU A 534 15.28 -6.69 -6.01
CA GLU A 534 16.16 -7.52 -6.84
C GLU A 534 17.55 -6.92 -6.97
N ASN A 535 18.51 -7.76 -7.34
CA ASN A 535 19.84 -7.35 -7.73
C ASN A 535 19.88 -7.03 -9.22
N ILE A 536 20.66 -6.01 -9.60
CA ILE A 536 20.80 -5.57 -10.99
C ILE A 536 21.66 -6.48 -11.86
N ASN A 537 22.47 -7.35 -11.25
CA ASN A 537 23.48 -8.16 -11.95
C ASN A 537 22.85 -9.19 -12.87
N GLY A 538 23.33 -9.23 -14.09
CA GLY A 538 22.99 -10.25 -15.06
C GLY A 538 22.39 -9.67 -16.35
N THR A 539 21.69 -10.50 -17.08
CA THR A 539 21.15 -10.14 -18.40
C THR A 539 19.72 -9.63 -18.28
N TRP A 540 19.52 -8.38 -18.66
CA TRP A 540 18.22 -7.76 -18.86
C TRP A 540 17.77 -7.94 -20.30
N LYS A 541 16.52 -8.32 -20.51
CA LYS A 541 15.94 -8.52 -21.85
C LYS A 541 14.75 -7.59 -22.06
N LEU A 542 14.84 -6.74 -23.09
CA LEU A 542 13.71 -5.94 -23.56
C LEU A 542 13.15 -6.58 -24.83
N THR A 543 11.86 -6.83 -24.84
CA THR A 543 11.11 -7.37 -25.98
C THR A 543 10.12 -6.33 -26.46
N ALA A 544 10.10 -6.05 -27.76
CA ALA A 544 9.09 -5.26 -28.43
C ALA A 544 8.32 -6.16 -29.40
N LYS A 545 7.01 -6.17 -29.32
CA LYS A 545 6.13 -6.98 -30.17
C LYS A 545 4.81 -6.28 -30.47
N THR A 546 4.01 -6.88 -31.31
CA THR A 546 2.64 -6.45 -31.61
C THR A 546 1.66 -7.59 -31.34
N ASP A 547 0.42 -7.28 -31.01
CA ASP A 547 -0.70 -8.22 -30.97
C ASP A 547 -1.43 -8.33 -32.33
N ASP A 548 -1.04 -7.49 -33.28
CA ASP A 548 -1.58 -7.43 -34.65
C ASP A 548 -0.46 -7.80 -35.66
N GLU A 549 -0.24 -9.10 -35.84
CA GLU A 549 0.85 -9.63 -36.68
C GLU A 549 0.74 -9.26 -38.15
N PHE A 550 -0.45 -8.86 -38.62
CA PHE A 550 -0.71 -8.62 -40.05
C PHE A 550 -0.52 -7.16 -40.46
N PHE A 551 -0.81 -6.19 -39.58
CA PHE A 551 -0.90 -4.79 -39.99
C PHE A 551 0.16 -3.89 -39.33
N THR A 552 0.57 -4.17 -38.09
CA THR A 552 1.55 -3.36 -37.38
C THR A 552 2.86 -4.11 -37.20
N ARG A 553 3.97 -3.45 -37.49
CA ARG A 553 5.33 -3.92 -37.16
C ARG A 553 5.93 -2.95 -36.15
N VAL A 554 6.57 -3.49 -35.14
CA VAL A 554 7.31 -2.70 -34.13
C VAL A 554 8.79 -2.97 -34.32
N THR A 555 9.59 -1.90 -34.40
CA THR A 555 11.04 -1.97 -34.52
C THR A 555 11.69 -1.25 -33.35
N LEU A 556 12.45 -1.97 -32.54
CA LEU A 556 13.23 -1.41 -31.45
C LEU A 556 14.49 -0.75 -32.03
N GLN A 557 14.69 0.55 -31.73
CA GLN A 557 15.81 1.34 -32.26
C GLN A 557 16.94 1.46 -31.23
N SER A 558 16.62 1.91 -30.04
CA SER A 558 17.56 1.97 -28.92
C SER A 558 16.84 1.88 -27.58
N TRP A 559 17.60 1.53 -26.55
CA TRP A 559 17.12 1.57 -25.16
C TRP A 559 18.25 1.75 -24.18
N LYS A 560 17.91 2.25 -23.00
CA LYS A 560 18.81 2.47 -21.86
C LYS A 560 18.04 2.18 -20.58
N ILE A 561 18.70 1.55 -19.58
CA ILE A 561 18.10 1.31 -18.28
C ILE A 561 18.70 2.28 -17.28
N ASN A 562 17.85 2.91 -16.49
CA ASN A 562 18.17 3.64 -15.29
C ASN A 562 17.71 2.82 -14.09
N PHE A 563 18.61 2.60 -13.15
CA PHE A 563 18.35 1.89 -11.91
C PHE A 563 18.34 2.86 -10.74
N TYR A 564 17.39 2.69 -9.84
CA TYR A 564 17.32 3.42 -8.59
C TYR A 564 17.18 2.40 -7.46
N GLY A 565 17.94 2.58 -6.39
CA GLY A 565 17.96 1.63 -5.28
C GLY A 565 19.07 1.98 -4.29
N PHE A 566 19.58 1.01 -3.57
CA PHE A 566 20.63 1.21 -2.59
C PHE A 566 21.52 -0.02 -2.47
N LYS A 567 22.67 0.15 -1.81
CA LYS A 567 23.55 -0.94 -1.39
C LYS A 567 23.16 -1.39 0.01
N ARG A 568 22.86 -2.66 0.19
CA ARG A 568 22.57 -3.22 1.51
C ARG A 568 23.83 -3.14 2.37
N THR A 569 23.68 -2.65 3.60
CA THR A 569 24.72 -2.74 4.61
C THR A 569 24.54 -4.04 5.40
N GLU A 570 25.63 -4.61 5.92
CA GLU A 570 25.59 -5.85 6.71
C GLU A 570 24.59 -5.78 7.88
N ASN A 571 24.30 -4.58 8.38
CA ASN A 571 23.33 -4.33 9.45
C ASN A 571 21.87 -4.16 8.95
N SER A 572 21.61 -4.08 7.65
CA SER A 572 20.25 -3.90 7.10
C SER A 572 19.50 -5.22 6.87
N SER A 573 20.10 -6.36 7.23
CA SER A 573 19.53 -7.70 7.04
C SER A 573 18.32 -8.04 7.94
N SER A 574 17.85 -7.12 8.78
CA SER A 574 16.79 -7.41 9.78
C SER A 574 15.34 -7.28 9.28
N GLY A 575 15.09 -7.06 8.00
CA GLY A 575 13.73 -6.83 7.48
C GLY A 575 13.27 -7.75 6.35
N LEU A 576 14.16 -8.15 5.47
CA LEU A 576 13.82 -9.03 4.36
C LEU A 576 14.10 -10.48 4.76
N LYS A 577 13.04 -11.26 4.99
CA LYS A 577 13.17 -12.71 5.10
C LYS A 577 13.68 -13.23 3.76
N THR A 578 14.99 -13.53 3.67
CA THR A 578 15.44 -14.52 2.69
C THR A 578 14.64 -15.79 2.97
N PRO A 579 14.03 -16.45 1.98
CA PRO A 579 13.49 -17.77 2.20
C PRO A 579 14.69 -18.66 2.59
N GLU A 580 14.79 -19.05 3.86
CA GLU A 580 15.63 -20.15 4.26
C GLU A 580 15.14 -21.36 3.48
N ILE A 581 15.87 -21.72 2.43
CA ILE A 581 15.79 -23.05 1.86
C ILE A 581 16.38 -23.94 2.95
N ILE A 582 15.50 -24.47 3.81
CA ILE A 582 15.84 -25.57 4.72
C ILE A 582 16.13 -26.76 3.80
N LEU A 583 17.40 -26.90 3.43
CA LEU A 583 17.92 -28.13 2.84
C LEU A 583 17.96 -29.16 3.97
N THR A 584 16.83 -29.81 4.21
CA THR A 584 16.80 -31.00 5.09
C THR A 584 17.48 -32.10 4.32
N ILE A 585 18.80 -32.20 4.49
CA ILE A 585 19.56 -33.40 4.09
C ILE A 585 19.18 -34.51 5.08
N LEU A 586 18.15 -35.27 4.76
CA LEU A 586 17.90 -36.58 5.35
C LEU A 586 18.97 -37.51 4.81
N GLY A 587 20.05 -37.65 5.58
CA GLY A 587 21.07 -38.66 5.37
C GLY A 587 20.46 -40.03 5.62
N ALA A 588 19.93 -40.67 4.59
CA ALA A 588 19.64 -42.10 4.63
C ALA A 588 20.96 -42.85 4.45
N PHE A 589 21.53 -43.35 5.56
CA PHE A 589 22.54 -44.40 5.54
C PHE A 589 21.87 -45.67 5.05
N VAL A 590 22.03 -46.00 3.77
CA VAL A 590 21.74 -47.32 3.25
C VAL A 590 23.03 -48.13 3.37
N THR A 591 23.10 -48.99 4.38
CA THR A 591 24.15 -49.97 4.52
C THR A 591 23.88 -51.12 3.52
N PHE A 592 24.64 -51.18 2.43
CA PHE A 592 24.66 -52.33 1.54
C PHE A 592 25.57 -53.40 2.14
N ILE A 593 24.98 -54.47 2.67
CA ILE A 593 25.70 -55.71 2.97
C ILE A 593 25.72 -56.50 1.68
N ILE A 594 26.91 -56.60 1.07
CA ILE A 594 27.15 -57.56 -0.01
C ILE A 594 27.56 -58.88 0.65
N THR A 595 26.67 -59.85 0.61
CA THR A 595 27.02 -61.26 0.93
C THR A 595 27.39 -61.91 -0.39
N VAL A 596 28.67 -62.22 -0.53
CA VAL A 596 29.16 -63.08 -1.62
C VAL A 596 28.96 -64.51 -1.16
N HIS A 597 28.21 -65.35 -1.93
CA HIS A 597 28.29 -66.80 -1.91
C HIS A 597 28.42 -67.26 -3.36
N TRP A 598 29.57 -67.90 -3.57
CA TRP A 598 29.95 -68.84 -4.64
C TRP A 598 29.56 -68.53 -6.05
#